data_2cb4d4fb659b71646a543499af6415ec
#
_entry.id   2cb4d4fb659b71646a543499af6415ec
#
_cell.length_a   1.000
_cell.length_b   1.000
_cell.length_c   1.000
_cell.angle_alpha   90.00
_cell.angle_beta   90.00
_cell.angle_gamma   90.00
#
_symmetry.space_group_name_H-M   'P 1'
#
loop_
_entity.id
_entity.type
_entity.pdbx_description
1 polymer ?
#
loop_
_entity_poly.entity_id
_entity_poly.type
_entity_poly.pdbx_seq_one_letter_code
_entity_poly.pdbx_strand_id
1 'polypeptide(L)' 'VTMAEDAAEIRRKVAAHRERVKAAGRVFVNTSLPAELVIRLDQIKEAKGASSRAPLIEEAVRLLIEKEQGT' A
#
# COMPACT_ATOMS: atom_id res chain seq x y z
N VAL A 1 -13.09 11.05 -28.05
CA VAL A 1 -13.12 10.32 -26.78
C VAL A 1 -13.80 11.19 -25.72
N THR A 2 -14.85 10.67 -25.13
CA THR A 2 -15.56 11.38 -24.06
C THR A 2 -14.92 11.09 -22.70
N MET A 3 -15.13 11.97 -21.75
CA MET A 3 -14.63 11.78 -20.39
C MET A 3 -15.23 10.53 -19.75
N ALA A 4 -16.45 10.16 -20.12
CA ALA A 4 -17.10 8.95 -19.62
C ALA A 4 -16.36 7.68 -20.06
N GLU A 5 -15.86 7.66 -21.29
CA GLU A 5 -15.08 6.51 -21.81
C GLU A 5 -13.75 6.39 -21.07
N ASP A 6 -13.06 7.51 -20.83
CA ASP A 6 -11.80 7.50 -20.10
C ASP A 6 -11.99 7.01 -18.66
N ALA A 7 -13.08 7.45 -18.02
CA ALA A 7 -13.39 7.01 -16.66
C ALA A 7 -13.67 5.50 -16.59
N ALA A 8 -14.41 4.97 -17.58
CA ALA A 8 -14.70 3.54 -17.65
C ALA A 8 -13.43 2.71 -17.86
N GLU A 9 -12.52 3.18 -18.70
CA GLU A 9 -11.25 2.51 -18.95
C GLU A 9 -10.38 2.50 -17.71
N ILE A 10 -10.30 3.61 -16.98
CA ILE A 10 -9.56 3.71 -15.73
C ILE A 10 -10.14 2.73 -14.69
N ARG A 11 -11.46 2.64 -14.58
CA ARG A 11 -12.11 1.71 -13.66
C ARG A 11 -11.77 0.26 -13.98
N ARG A 12 -11.73 -0.11 -15.27
CA ARG A 12 -11.35 -1.47 -15.69
C ARG A 12 -9.92 -1.79 -15.30
N LYS A 13 -8.99 -0.86 -15.49
CA LYS A 13 -7.58 -1.04 -15.12
C LYS A 13 -7.42 -1.21 -13.61
N VAL A 14 -8.12 -0.41 -12.82
CA VAL A 14 -8.09 -0.50 -11.36
C VAL A 14 -8.68 -1.84 -10.90
N ALA A 15 -9.80 -2.25 -11.46
CA ALA A 15 -10.42 -3.53 -11.12
C ALA A 15 -9.51 -4.71 -11.45
N ALA A 16 -8.89 -4.70 -12.62
CA ALA A 16 -7.95 -5.75 -13.03
C ALA A 16 -6.74 -5.83 -12.10
N HIS A 17 -6.22 -4.67 -11.66
CA HIS A 17 -5.11 -4.62 -10.70
C HIS A 17 -5.51 -5.20 -9.36
N ARG A 18 -6.69 -4.84 -8.85
CA ARG A 18 -7.20 -5.36 -7.58
C ARG A 18 -7.38 -6.87 -7.63
N GLU A 19 -7.87 -7.38 -8.74
CA GLU A 19 -8.05 -8.83 -8.93
C GLU A 19 -6.71 -9.56 -8.91
N ARG A 20 -5.68 -9.02 -9.56
CA ARG A 20 -4.33 -9.61 -9.54
C ARG A 20 -3.74 -9.61 -8.14
N VAL A 21 -3.91 -8.53 -7.40
CA VAL A 21 -3.43 -8.43 -6.01
C VAL A 21 -4.13 -9.47 -5.14
N LYS A 22 -5.44 -9.60 -5.28
CA LYS A 22 -6.23 -10.57 -4.55
C LYS A 22 -5.83 -12.01 -4.88
N ALA A 23 -5.59 -12.30 -6.17
CA ALA A 23 -5.16 -13.61 -6.62
C ALA A 23 -3.79 -13.99 -6.04
N ALA A 24 -2.95 -13.00 -5.74
CA ALA A 24 -1.65 -13.22 -5.11
C ALA A 24 -1.76 -13.36 -3.58
N GLY A 25 -2.96 -13.45 -3.03
CA GLY A 25 -3.18 -13.55 -1.59
C GLY A 25 -2.99 -12.24 -0.83
N ARG A 26 -3.08 -11.12 -1.51
CA ARG A 26 -2.92 -9.80 -0.92
C ARG A 26 -4.26 -9.09 -0.86
N VAL A 27 -4.38 -8.18 0.11
CA VAL A 27 -5.60 -7.40 0.32
C VAL A 27 -5.21 -5.93 0.48
N PHE A 28 -5.96 -5.03 -0.15
CA PHE A 28 -5.77 -3.61 0.06
C PHE A 28 -6.37 -3.18 1.39
N VAL A 29 -5.57 -2.47 2.18
CA VAL A 29 -6.03 -1.87 3.43
C VAL A 29 -5.87 -0.36 3.29
N ASN A 30 -6.98 0.36 3.38
CA ASN A 30 -6.99 1.81 3.26
C ASN A 30 -7.08 2.44 4.66
N THR A 31 -6.04 3.18 5.02
CA THR A 31 -5.99 3.86 6.31
C THR A 31 -5.25 5.18 6.18
N SER A 32 -5.56 6.12 7.06
CA SER A 32 -4.82 7.38 7.17
C SER A 32 -3.81 7.28 8.31
N LEU A 33 -2.68 7.96 8.14
CA LEU A 33 -1.64 8.03 9.16
C LEU A 33 -1.36 9.49 9.52
N PRO A 34 -0.93 9.76 10.76
CA PRO A 34 -0.45 11.10 11.11
C PRO A 34 0.68 11.55 10.17
N ALA A 35 0.67 12.83 9.81
CA ALA A 35 1.66 13.37 8.87
C ALA A 35 3.10 13.13 9.33
N GLU A 36 3.36 13.24 10.62
CA GLU A 36 4.70 13.02 11.18
C GLU A 36 5.21 11.60 10.96
N LEU A 37 4.32 10.61 11.01
CA LEU A 37 4.69 9.22 10.75
C LEU A 37 5.00 9.00 9.28
N VAL A 38 4.25 9.65 8.39
CA VAL A 38 4.48 9.57 6.96
C VAL A 38 5.83 10.18 6.59
N ILE A 39 6.18 11.32 7.18
CA ILE A 39 7.47 11.97 6.97
C ILE A 39 8.62 11.05 7.39
N ARG A 40 8.53 10.45 8.57
CA ARG A 40 9.54 9.51 9.05
C ARG A 40 9.63 8.27 8.18
N LEU A 41 8.50 7.77 7.73
CA LEU A 41 8.46 6.62 6.85
C LEU A 41 9.15 6.92 5.52
N ASP A 42 8.95 8.12 4.96
CA ASP A 42 9.63 8.54 3.74
C ASP A 42 11.14 8.67 3.92
N GLN A 43 11.59 9.14 5.09
CA GLN A 43 13.01 9.20 5.41
C GLN A 43 13.64 7.81 5.44
N ILE A 44 12.98 6.85 6.05
CA ILE A 44 13.42 5.45 6.08
C ILE A 44 13.42 4.86 4.67
N LYS A 45 12.40 5.16 3.90
CA LYS A 45 12.28 4.71 2.52
C LYS A 45 13.49 5.15 1.69
N GLU A 46 13.87 6.42 1.80
CA GLU A 46 15.05 6.95 1.08
C GLU A 46 16.35 6.34 1.57
N ALA A 47 16.50 6.17 2.88
CA ALA A 47 17.69 5.58 3.47
C ALA A 47 17.88 4.12 3.03
N LYS A 48 16.80 3.38 2.85
CA LYS A 48 16.84 1.99 2.40
C LYS A 48 16.82 1.83 0.88
N GLY A 49 16.62 2.92 0.13
CA GLY A 49 16.52 2.86 -1.31
C GLY A 49 15.25 2.17 -1.81
N ALA A 50 14.20 2.17 -1.00
CA ALA A 50 12.94 1.54 -1.38
C ALA A 50 12.19 2.39 -2.40
N SER A 51 11.53 1.75 -3.35
CA SER A 51 10.79 2.43 -4.41
C SER A 51 9.42 2.94 -3.96
N SER A 52 8.89 2.40 -2.86
CA SER A 52 7.58 2.79 -2.34
C SER A 52 7.50 2.57 -0.84
N ARG A 53 6.43 3.06 -0.22
CA ARG A 53 6.17 2.87 1.22
C ARG A 53 5.66 1.47 1.55
N ALA A 54 5.09 0.77 0.59
CA ALA A 54 4.41 -0.50 0.83
C ALA A 54 5.27 -1.56 1.53
N PRO A 55 6.52 -1.83 1.12
CA PRO A 55 7.35 -2.80 1.83
C PRO A 55 7.63 -2.42 3.27
N LEU A 56 7.79 -1.12 3.54
CA LEU A 56 8.07 -0.62 4.89
C LEU A 56 6.85 -0.77 5.80
N ILE A 57 5.68 -0.48 5.26
CA ILE A 57 4.42 -0.63 6.00
C ILE A 57 4.18 -2.11 6.31
N GLU A 58 4.42 -3.00 5.36
CA GLU A 58 4.29 -4.43 5.56
C GLU A 58 5.23 -4.91 6.67
N GLU A 59 6.49 -4.49 6.66
CA GLU A 59 7.46 -4.81 7.70
C GLU A 59 6.98 -4.32 9.07
N ALA A 60 6.47 -3.10 9.14
CA ALA A 60 5.97 -2.53 10.39
C ALA A 60 4.79 -3.32 10.95
N VAL A 61 3.87 -3.74 10.09
CA VAL A 61 2.72 -4.55 10.49
C VAL A 61 3.19 -5.92 11.00
N ARG A 62 4.13 -6.55 10.33
CA ARG A 62 4.71 -7.83 10.79
C ARG A 62 5.36 -7.70 12.16
N LEU A 63 6.13 -6.65 12.37
CA LEU A 63 6.78 -6.38 13.66
C LEU A 63 5.76 -6.17 14.77
N LEU A 64 4.67 -5.44 14.47
CA LEU A 64 3.61 -5.24 15.44
C LEU A 64 2.94 -6.55 15.83
N ILE A 65 2.64 -7.39 14.85
CA ILE A 65 2.01 -8.69 15.09
C ILE A 65 2.93 -9.59 15.94
N GLU A 66 4.21 -9.65 15.62
CA GLU A 66 5.20 -10.41 16.39
C GLU A 66 5.27 -9.92 17.83
N LYS A 67 5.29 -8.61 18.03
CA LYS A 67 5.31 -8.01 19.35
C LYS A 67 4.10 -8.41 20.19
N GLU A 68 2.91 -8.36 19.58
CA GLU A 68 1.67 -8.70 20.27
C GLU A 68 1.55 -10.19 20.57
N GLN A 69 2.07 -11.04 19.69
CA GLN A 69 2.05 -12.49 19.88
C GLN A 69 3.15 -12.97 20.84
N GLY A 70 4.24 -12.23 20.93
CA GLY A 70 5.38 -12.59 21.74
C GLY A 70 5.27 -12.26 23.23
N THR A 71 4.16 -11.67 23.65
CA THR A 71 3.94 -11.29 25.05
C THR A 71 3.06 -12.30 25.82
#